data_eb9da1a3ce73daa3e49ad869523cdbf3
#
_entry.id   eb9da1a3ce73daa3e49ad869523cdbf3
#
_cell.length_a   1.000
_cell.length_b   1.000
_cell.length_c   1.000
_cell.angle_alpha   90.00
_cell.angle_beta   90.00
_cell.angle_gamma   90.00
#
_symmetry.space_group_name_H-M   'P 1'
#
loop_
_entity.id
_entity.type
_entity.pdbx_description
1 polymer ?
#
loop_
_entity_poly.entity_id
_entity_poly.type
_entity_poly.pdbx_seq_one_letter_code
_entity_poly.pdbx_strand_id
1 'polypeptide(L)'
;MRKKDQPKLWLCLYLPNLALEVFYPSRAKQMLSDDLKPIAIIQQQRIEALSYHAAATGLTVGTMASHAYALCETLICIEKSASKEHRALEQIAQWLYEFTPNVSRYGDQHLILEVSSSLKLFSGLNHLKHLIEEKITHLGYTPKIGVSQTPLAAKISAEIDCPDNHQQSPGVALKALQLIHLQLPSPSVTKLEKMGITILKQLIELPRHTLKKRFGETFIHYLERLLGAVSYTHLTLPTTPYV
;
A
#
# COMPACT_ATOMS: atom_id res chain seq x y z
N MET A 1 -34.61 9.63 -14.86
CA MET A 1 -33.38 9.04 -15.45
C MET A 1 -32.41 8.74 -14.32
N ARG A 2 -32.21 7.47 -13.98
CA ARG A 2 -31.16 7.07 -13.01
C ARG A 2 -29.79 7.40 -13.63
N LYS A 3 -29.00 8.29 -12.97
CA LYS A 3 -27.59 8.47 -13.32
C LYS A 3 -26.96 7.08 -13.33
N LYS A 4 -26.43 6.65 -14.49
CA LYS A 4 -25.53 5.49 -14.55
C LYS A 4 -24.43 5.73 -13.54
N ASP A 5 -24.37 4.91 -12.49
CA ASP A 5 -23.28 4.96 -11.53
C ASP A 5 -21.96 4.81 -12.32
N GLN A 6 -21.21 5.89 -12.41
CA GLN A 6 -19.86 5.80 -12.98
C GLN A 6 -19.05 4.85 -12.09
N PRO A 7 -18.26 3.95 -12.67
CA PRO A 7 -17.44 3.04 -11.89
C PRO A 7 -16.55 3.87 -10.97
N LYS A 8 -16.59 3.57 -9.68
CA LYS A 8 -15.76 4.23 -8.68
C LYS A 8 -14.29 3.99 -9.00
N LEU A 9 -13.47 5.01 -8.82
CA LEU A 9 -12.03 4.92 -8.96
C LEU A 9 -11.38 5.21 -7.60
N TRP A 10 -10.56 4.28 -7.16
CA TRP A 10 -9.87 4.31 -5.88
C TRP A 10 -8.38 4.50 -6.09
N LEU A 11 -7.81 5.41 -5.34
CA LEU A 11 -6.38 5.62 -5.24
C LEU A 11 -5.91 5.16 -3.87
N CYS A 12 -4.85 4.37 -3.82
CA CYS A 12 -4.15 4.01 -2.60
C CYS A 12 -2.82 4.74 -2.55
N LEU A 13 -2.61 5.48 -1.47
CA LEU A 13 -1.31 6.01 -1.08
C LEU A 13 -0.68 5.01 -0.10
N TYR A 14 0.45 4.43 -0.45
CA TYR A 14 1.25 3.54 0.37
C TYR A 14 2.56 4.21 0.78
N LEU A 15 2.92 4.13 2.04
CA LEU A 15 4.12 4.73 2.63
C LEU A 15 5.04 3.62 3.19
N PRO A 16 5.84 2.96 2.34
CA PRO A 16 6.65 1.79 2.74
C PRO A 16 7.69 2.11 3.81
N ASN A 17 8.19 3.33 3.84
CA ASN A 17 9.24 3.78 4.74
C ASN A 17 8.72 4.59 5.93
N LEU A 18 7.40 4.56 6.20
CA LEU A 18 6.76 5.40 7.22
C LEU A 18 7.46 5.27 8.58
N ALA A 19 7.78 4.05 9.02
CA ALA A 19 8.43 3.79 10.30
C ALA A 19 9.77 4.53 10.46
N LEU A 20 10.53 4.69 9.37
CA LEU A 20 11.78 5.44 9.35
C LEU A 20 11.55 6.94 9.19
N GLU A 21 10.65 7.32 8.27
CA GLU A 21 10.44 8.71 7.85
C GLU A 21 9.74 9.56 8.91
N VAL A 22 9.00 8.97 9.85
CA VAL A 22 8.45 9.70 11.01
C VAL A 22 9.52 10.20 11.98
N PHE A 23 10.73 9.63 11.94
CA PHE A 23 11.88 10.12 12.72
C PHE A 23 12.81 10.97 11.87
N TYR A 24 12.99 10.60 10.62
CA TYR A 24 13.92 11.22 9.68
C TYR A 24 13.27 11.41 8.31
N PRO A 25 12.48 12.47 8.15
CA PRO A 25 11.86 12.81 6.86
C PRO A 25 12.89 12.88 5.74
N SER A 26 12.53 12.40 4.56
CA SER A 26 13.34 12.35 3.33
C SER A 26 14.56 11.42 3.38
N ARG A 27 14.87 10.80 4.51
CA ARG A 27 16.12 10.02 4.65
C ARG A 27 16.10 8.68 3.92
N ALA A 28 14.94 8.15 3.64
CA ALA A 28 14.81 6.95 2.82
C ALA A 28 15.31 7.14 1.38
N LYS A 29 15.27 8.39 0.87
CA LYS A 29 15.76 8.75 -0.48
C LYS A 29 17.16 9.36 -0.52
N GLN A 30 17.73 9.75 0.62
CA GLN A 30 19.06 10.37 0.67
C GLN A 30 20.15 9.31 0.47
N MET A 31 20.46 9.04 -0.78
CA MET A 31 21.54 8.13 -1.21
C MET A 31 22.93 8.81 -1.26
N LEU A 32 22.99 10.16 -1.22
CA LEU A 32 24.11 10.91 -1.77
C LEU A 32 25.01 11.62 -0.75
N SER A 33 24.81 11.43 0.56
CA SER A 33 25.76 11.99 1.53
C SER A 33 26.42 10.88 2.34
N ASP A 34 27.72 10.73 2.17
CA ASP A 34 28.56 9.73 2.88
C ASP A 34 28.57 9.93 4.41
N ASP A 35 28.19 11.11 4.90
CA ASP A 35 28.14 11.45 6.34
C ASP A 35 26.90 10.93 7.08
N LEU A 36 25.99 10.23 6.41
CA LEU A 36 24.76 9.78 7.04
C LEU A 36 24.95 8.46 7.78
N LYS A 37 24.86 8.50 9.10
CA LYS A 37 24.89 7.30 9.94
C LYS A 37 23.80 6.29 9.54
N PRO A 38 24.11 5.00 9.52
CA PRO A 38 23.14 3.94 9.25
C PRO A 38 22.09 3.89 10.37
N ILE A 39 20.80 3.78 10.01
CA ILE A 39 19.67 3.78 10.94
C ILE A 39 18.84 2.53 10.71
N ALA A 40 18.43 1.88 11.79
CA ALA A 40 17.47 0.81 11.80
C ALA A 40 16.31 1.12 12.74
N ILE A 41 15.09 0.86 12.29
CA ILE A 41 13.92 0.83 13.17
C ILE A 41 13.76 -0.59 13.68
N ILE A 42 13.67 -0.75 14.99
CA ILE A 42 13.55 -2.05 15.63
C ILE A 42 12.19 -2.20 16.32
N GLN A 43 11.67 -3.41 16.32
CA GLN A 43 10.50 -3.82 17.10
C GLN A 43 10.77 -5.20 17.67
N GLN A 44 10.54 -5.39 18.97
CA GLN A 44 10.82 -6.65 19.66
C GLN A 44 12.24 -7.18 19.40
N GLN A 45 13.24 -6.30 19.48
CA GLN A 45 14.66 -6.61 19.25
C GLN A 45 15.00 -7.10 17.82
N ARG A 46 14.12 -6.88 16.85
CA ARG A 46 14.35 -7.21 15.43
C ARG A 46 14.23 -5.97 14.56
N ILE A 47 15.05 -5.92 13.52
CA ILE A 47 14.98 -4.86 12.51
C ILE A 47 13.68 -4.99 11.73
N GLU A 48 12.91 -3.92 11.66
CA GLU A 48 11.67 -3.81 10.88
C GLU A 48 11.84 -2.92 9.65
N ALA A 49 12.66 -1.87 9.75
CA ALA A 49 12.99 -1.01 8.62
C ALA A 49 14.45 -0.54 8.70
N LEU A 50 15.05 -0.28 7.56
CA LEU A 50 16.44 0.14 7.40
C LEU A 50 16.53 1.41 6.53
N SER A 51 17.44 2.30 6.90
CA SER A 51 17.89 3.33 5.96
C SER A 51 18.74 2.70 4.85
N TYR A 52 18.86 3.41 3.73
CA TYR A 52 19.72 2.97 2.62
C TYR A 52 21.14 2.59 3.08
N HIS A 53 21.77 3.44 3.89
CA HIS A 53 23.13 3.22 4.40
C HIS A 53 23.22 2.00 5.32
N ALA A 54 22.19 1.72 6.11
CA ALA A 54 22.15 0.52 6.93
C ALA A 54 21.97 -0.75 6.08
N ALA A 55 21.14 -0.70 5.04
CA ALA A 55 20.99 -1.83 4.11
C ALA A 55 22.27 -2.10 3.32
N ALA A 56 23.03 -1.06 2.96
CA ALA A 56 24.31 -1.17 2.26
C ALA A 56 25.41 -1.90 3.08
N THR A 57 25.30 -1.97 4.41
CA THR A 57 26.19 -2.76 5.27
C THR A 57 25.86 -4.26 5.28
N GLY A 58 24.88 -4.71 4.49
CA GLY A 58 24.43 -6.11 4.44
C GLY A 58 23.38 -6.47 5.50
N LEU A 59 22.90 -5.50 6.26
CA LEU A 59 21.80 -5.73 7.20
C LEU A 59 20.50 -5.97 6.46
N THR A 60 19.66 -6.86 7.01
CA THR A 60 18.34 -7.20 6.46
C THR A 60 17.26 -7.06 7.50
N VAL A 61 16.02 -6.82 7.05
CA VAL A 61 14.83 -6.86 7.89
C VAL A 61 14.69 -8.23 8.55
N GLY A 62 14.32 -8.26 9.83
CA GLY A 62 14.23 -9.47 10.63
C GLY A 62 15.50 -9.82 11.41
N THR A 63 16.67 -9.23 11.09
CA THR A 63 17.91 -9.40 11.84
C THR A 63 17.73 -8.95 13.29
N MET A 64 18.30 -9.71 14.25
CA MET A 64 18.30 -9.31 15.66
C MET A 64 19.20 -8.08 15.86
N ALA A 65 18.77 -7.16 16.72
CA ALA A 65 19.52 -5.93 17.01
C ALA A 65 20.94 -6.20 17.51
N SER A 66 21.14 -7.21 18.35
CA SER A 66 22.46 -7.61 18.83
C SER A 66 23.41 -8.04 17.71
N HIS A 67 22.90 -8.78 16.73
CA HIS A 67 23.66 -9.19 15.56
C HIS A 67 23.92 -7.99 14.62
N ALA A 68 22.96 -7.08 14.50
CA ALA A 68 23.11 -5.88 13.69
C ALA A 68 24.22 -4.96 14.18
N TYR A 69 24.37 -4.79 15.50
CA TYR A 69 25.48 -4.04 16.08
C TYR A 69 26.84 -4.68 15.83
N ALA A 70 26.90 -6.01 15.82
CA ALA A 70 28.16 -6.72 15.48
C ALA A 70 28.59 -6.53 14.02
N LEU A 71 27.62 -6.33 13.11
CA LEU A 71 27.89 -6.07 11.69
C LEU A 71 28.15 -4.58 11.39
N CYS A 72 27.57 -3.69 12.17
CA CYS A 72 27.67 -2.25 11.95
C CYS A 72 27.73 -1.51 13.31
N GLU A 73 28.93 -1.22 13.79
CA GLU A 73 29.16 -0.56 15.08
C GLU A 73 28.55 0.85 15.15
N THR A 74 28.47 1.53 14.01
CA THR A 74 27.91 2.90 13.91
C THR A 74 26.40 2.93 13.74
N LEU A 75 25.72 1.78 13.78
CA LEU A 75 24.29 1.64 13.58
C LEU A 75 23.51 2.36 14.71
N ILE A 76 22.55 3.17 14.31
CA ILE A 76 21.58 3.78 15.25
C ILE A 76 20.30 2.96 15.19
N CYS A 77 19.99 2.24 16.27
CA CYS A 77 18.72 1.55 16.42
C CYS A 77 17.71 2.43 17.17
N ILE A 78 16.51 2.55 16.61
CA ILE A 78 15.41 3.33 17.16
C ILE A 78 14.20 2.41 17.29
N GLU A 79 13.56 2.42 18.48
CA GLU A 79 12.32 1.68 18.68
C GLU A 79 11.19 2.26 17.82
N LYS A 80 10.44 1.37 17.17
CA LYS A 80 9.26 1.73 16.39
C LYS A 80 8.25 2.47 17.24
N SER A 81 7.64 3.50 16.69
CA SER A 81 6.63 4.29 17.37
C SER A 81 5.32 4.29 16.61
N ALA A 82 4.42 3.36 16.95
CA ALA A 82 3.09 3.29 16.34
C ALA A 82 2.30 4.60 16.52
N SER A 83 2.51 5.33 17.63
CA SER A 83 1.84 6.61 17.87
C SER A 83 2.33 7.71 16.91
N LYS A 84 3.63 7.76 16.58
CA LYS A 84 4.16 8.70 15.58
C LYS A 84 3.69 8.35 14.18
N GLU A 85 3.70 7.06 13.81
CA GLU A 85 3.19 6.59 12.53
C GLU A 85 1.70 6.92 12.36
N HIS A 86 0.89 6.68 13.40
CA HIS A 86 -0.52 7.03 13.40
C HIS A 86 -0.76 8.53 13.19
N ARG A 87 -0.07 9.37 13.98
CA ARG A 87 -0.16 10.84 13.85
C ARG A 87 0.26 11.32 12.48
N ALA A 88 1.33 10.76 11.91
CA ALA A 88 1.76 11.09 10.56
C ALA A 88 0.70 10.75 9.51
N LEU A 89 0.09 9.56 9.58
CA LEU A 89 -1.00 9.19 8.69
C LEU A 89 -2.22 10.09 8.82
N GLU A 90 -2.58 10.51 10.04
CA GLU A 90 -3.68 11.46 10.25
C GLU A 90 -3.37 12.84 9.64
N GLN A 91 -2.17 13.35 9.83
CA GLN A 91 -1.73 14.61 9.21
C GLN A 91 -1.75 14.52 7.68
N ILE A 92 -1.22 13.44 7.11
CA ILE A 92 -1.25 13.21 5.67
C ILE A 92 -2.70 13.11 5.17
N ALA A 93 -3.58 12.40 5.88
CA ALA A 93 -4.98 12.31 5.52
C ALA A 93 -5.67 13.69 5.50
N GLN A 94 -5.35 14.58 6.47
CA GLN A 94 -5.85 15.96 6.47
C GLN A 94 -5.43 16.72 5.21
N TRP A 95 -4.18 16.58 4.76
CA TRP A 95 -3.73 17.18 3.51
C TRP A 95 -4.43 16.60 2.28
N LEU A 96 -4.75 15.31 2.28
CA LEU A 96 -5.43 14.64 1.17
C LEU A 96 -6.90 15.06 1.00
N TYR A 97 -7.52 15.67 2.02
CA TYR A 97 -8.87 16.26 1.89
C TYR A 97 -8.95 17.41 0.89
N GLU A 98 -7.83 18.03 0.52
CA GLU A 98 -7.80 19.01 -0.58
C GLU A 98 -8.17 18.38 -1.94
N PHE A 99 -7.92 17.09 -2.11
CA PHE A 99 -8.14 16.38 -3.36
C PHE A 99 -9.50 15.64 -3.40
N THR A 100 -9.96 15.13 -2.27
CA THR A 100 -11.25 14.43 -2.17
C THR A 100 -11.74 14.40 -0.73
N PRO A 101 -13.06 14.52 -0.49
CA PRO A 101 -13.62 14.36 0.86
C PRO A 101 -13.64 12.91 1.33
N ASN A 102 -13.38 11.94 0.44
CA ASN A 102 -13.46 10.52 0.73
C ASN A 102 -12.05 9.94 0.94
N VAL A 103 -11.47 10.22 2.10
CA VAL A 103 -10.18 9.67 2.53
C VAL A 103 -10.40 8.71 3.68
N SER A 104 -9.79 7.54 3.64
CA SER A 104 -9.90 6.52 4.68
C SER A 104 -8.56 5.87 4.94
N ARG A 105 -8.25 5.56 6.20
CA ARG A 105 -7.09 4.77 6.56
C ARG A 105 -7.34 3.29 6.27
N TYR A 106 -6.33 2.59 5.75
CA TYR A 106 -6.39 1.16 5.48
C TYR A 106 -5.12 0.46 6.02
N GLY A 107 -5.17 0.04 7.28
CA GLY A 107 -4.00 -0.49 8.00
C GLY A 107 -3.05 0.63 8.46
N ASP A 108 -1.78 0.28 8.62
CA ASP A 108 -0.79 1.14 9.31
C ASP A 108 0.10 1.96 8.37
N GLN A 109 0.02 1.73 7.05
CA GLN A 109 0.87 2.39 6.07
C GLN A 109 0.11 2.85 4.82
N HIS A 110 -1.23 2.73 4.80
CA HIS A 110 -2.02 3.01 3.60
C HIS A 110 -3.15 4.00 3.89
N LEU A 111 -3.36 4.90 2.94
CA LEU A 111 -4.53 5.76 2.85
C LEU A 111 -5.26 5.49 1.53
N ILE A 112 -6.57 5.33 1.59
CA ILE A 112 -7.42 5.06 0.43
C ILE A 112 -8.28 6.28 0.15
N LEU A 113 -8.30 6.71 -1.09
CA LEU A 113 -9.06 7.86 -1.59
C LEU A 113 -10.05 7.42 -2.68
N GLU A 114 -11.29 7.87 -2.61
CA GLU A 114 -12.21 7.78 -3.73
C GLU A 114 -12.07 9.05 -4.55
N VAL A 115 -11.63 8.93 -5.82
CA VAL A 115 -11.21 10.08 -6.63
C VAL A 115 -12.06 10.33 -7.88
N SER A 116 -13.10 9.52 -8.11
CA SER A 116 -13.92 9.61 -9.34
C SER A 116 -14.49 11.00 -9.59
N SER A 117 -15.01 11.65 -8.55
CA SER A 117 -15.62 12.98 -8.63
C SER A 117 -14.58 14.10 -8.81
N SER A 118 -13.34 13.87 -8.35
CA SER A 118 -12.26 14.86 -8.34
C SER A 118 -11.53 14.96 -9.68
N LEU A 119 -11.59 13.92 -10.54
CA LEU A 119 -10.81 13.85 -11.77
C LEU A 119 -11.02 15.04 -12.70
N LYS A 120 -12.25 15.56 -12.79
CA LYS A 120 -12.56 16.73 -13.63
C LYS A 120 -11.91 18.01 -13.11
N LEU A 121 -11.85 18.16 -11.78
CA LEU A 121 -11.27 19.32 -11.11
C LEU A 121 -9.75 19.35 -11.30
N PHE A 122 -9.09 18.19 -11.28
CA PHE A 122 -7.64 18.07 -11.37
C PHE A 122 -7.14 17.66 -12.77
N SER A 123 -7.89 17.95 -13.84
CA SER A 123 -7.46 17.67 -15.21
C SER A 123 -7.10 16.21 -15.51
N GLY A 124 -7.67 15.28 -14.75
CA GLY A 124 -7.51 13.85 -14.95
C GLY A 124 -6.65 13.14 -13.89
N LEU A 125 -6.58 11.83 -14.03
CA LEU A 125 -5.96 10.95 -13.04
C LEU A 125 -4.44 11.18 -12.90
N ASN A 126 -3.73 11.32 -14.01
CA ASN A 126 -2.27 11.44 -14.01
C ASN A 126 -1.81 12.72 -13.33
N HIS A 127 -2.50 13.82 -13.58
CA HIS A 127 -2.18 15.08 -12.94
C HIS A 127 -2.49 15.05 -11.44
N LEU A 128 -3.64 14.47 -11.05
CA LEU A 128 -3.97 14.27 -9.65
C LEU A 128 -2.93 13.41 -8.91
N LYS A 129 -2.48 12.31 -9.52
CA LYS A 129 -1.42 11.46 -8.95
C LYS A 129 -0.12 12.26 -8.74
N HIS A 130 0.30 13.02 -9.73
CA HIS A 130 1.50 13.84 -9.67
C HIS A 130 1.43 14.87 -8.54
N LEU A 131 0.30 15.58 -8.41
CA LEU A 131 0.11 16.56 -7.32
C LEU A 131 0.16 15.92 -5.94
N ILE A 132 -0.47 14.74 -5.77
CA ILE A 132 -0.42 14.00 -4.50
C ILE A 132 1.02 13.55 -4.21
N GLU A 133 1.70 12.97 -5.18
CA GLU A 133 3.08 12.47 -5.04
C GLU A 133 4.04 13.60 -4.69
N GLU A 134 3.97 14.71 -5.39
CA GLU A 134 4.78 15.91 -5.14
C GLU A 134 4.56 16.42 -3.71
N LYS A 135 3.30 16.60 -3.31
CA LYS A 135 2.95 17.09 -1.97
C LYS A 135 3.49 16.19 -0.86
N ILE A 136 3.28 14.88 -0.97
CA ILE A 136 3.73 13.91 0.04
C ILE A 136 5.26 13.83 0.08
N THR A 137 5.92 13.95 -1.07
CA THR A 137 7.38 14.02 -1.15
C THR A 137 7.93 15.28 -0.48
N HIS A 138 7.29 16.45 -0.66
CA HIS A 138 7.68 17.68 0.04
C HIS A 138 7.52 17.58 1.56
N LEU A 139 6.56 16.78 2.05
CA LEU A 139 6.42 16.49 3.49
C LEU A 139 7.52 15.53 4.01
N GLY A 140 8.39 15.04 3.16
CA GLY A 140 9.50 14.17 3.52
C GLY A 140 9.18 12.67 3.53
N TYR A 141 8.06 12.27 2.96
CA TYR A 141 7.68 10.86 2.83
C TYR A 141 7.91 10.33 1.41
N THR A 142 8.11 9.02 1.31
CA THR A 142 8.27 8.32 0.02
C THR A 142 6.97 7.61 -0.34
N PRO A 143 6.08 8.23 -1.14
CA PRO A 143 4.82 7.62 -1.52
C PRO A 143 4.99 6.59 -2.64
N LYS A 144 4.14 5.55 -2.61
CA LYS A 144 3.79 4.72 -3.75
C LYS A 144 2.30 4.83 -3.98
N ILE A 145 1.88 5.00 -5.23
CA ILE A 145 0.48 5.23 -5.57
C ILE A 145 -0.03 4.12 -6.48
N GLY A 146 -1.06 3.43 -6.02
CA GLY A 146 -1.81 2.45 -6.82
C GLY A 146 -3.22 2.94 -7.12
N VAL A 147 -3.73 2.60 -8.30
CA VAL A 147 -5.11 2.99 -8.70
C VAL A 147 -5.87 1.79 -9.22
N SER A 148 -7.10 1.62 -8.79
CA SER A 148 -7.99 0.56 -9.27
C SER A 148 -9.47 0.88 -9.04
N GLN A 149 -10.35 -0.03 -9.49
CA GLN A 149 -11.79 0.09 -9.32
C GLN A 149 -12.27 -0.31 -7.91
N THR A 150 -11.40 -0.90 -7.09
CA THR A 150 -11.70 -1.27 -5.70
C THR A 150 -10.58 -0.83 -4.77
N PRO A 151 -10.88 -0.54 -3.48
CA PRO A 151 -9.87 -0.20 -2.49
C PRO A 151 -8.77 -1.26 -2.34
N LEU A 152 -9.19 -2.54 -2.30
CA LEU A 152 -8.25 -3.66 -2.14
C LEU A 152 -7.32 -3.80 -3.34
N ALA A 153 -7.83 -3.68 -4.56
CA ALA A 153 -7.02 -3.73 -5.76
C ALA A 153 -6.08 -2.51 -5.88
N ALA A 154 -6.53 -1.31 -5.48
CA ALA A 154 -5.69 -0.12 -5.43
C ALA A 154 -4.53 -0.29 -4.44
N LYS A 155 -4.80 -0.88 -3.24
CA LYS A 155 -3.78 -1.20 -2.26
C LYS A 155 -2.72 -2.15 -2.82
N ILE A 156 -3.15 -3.27 -3.41
CA ILE A 156 -2.23 -4.26 -4.00
C ILE A 156 -1.39 -3.61 -5.11
N SER A 157 -2.01 -2.78 -5.96
CA SER A 157 -1.29 -2.06 -7.03
C SER A 157 -0.23 -1.10 -6.48
N ALA A 158 -0.46 -0.46 -5.33
CA ALA A 158 0.52 0.40 -4.68
C ALA A 158 1.69 -0.37 -4.08
N GLU A 159 1.44 -1.57 -3.53
CA GLU A 159 2.46 -2.40 -2.89
C GLU A 159 3.42 -3.07 -3.89
N ILE A 160 2.91 -3.44 -5.07
CA ILE A 160 3.68 -4.21 -6.07
C ILE A 160 4.61 -3.31 -6.89
N ASP A 161 4.44 -1.97 -6.80
CA ASP A 161 5.18 -1.06 -7.67
C ASP A 161 4.97 -1.40 -9.16
N CYS A 162 3.72 -1.71 -9.50
CA CYS A 162 3.36 -2.02 -10.88
C CYS A 162 3.76 -0.82 -11.73
N PRO A 163 4.68 -0.97 -12.72
CA PRO A 163 5.00 0.14 -13.59
C PRO A 163 3.68 0.64 -14.15
N ASP A 164 3.42 1.93 -13.96
CA ASP A 164 2.23 2.61 -14.48
C ASP A 164 2.23 2.43 -16.00
N ASN A 165 1.59 1.38 -16.45
CA ASN A 165 1.26 1.23 -17.84
C ASN A 165 0.09 2.19 -18.09
N HIS A 166 0.43 3.49 -18.24
CA HIS A 166 -0.52 4.60 -18.46
C HIS A 166 -1.52 4.36 -19.60
N GLN A 167 -1.31 3.30 -20.36
CA GLN A 167 -2.14 2.88 -21.49
C GLN A 167 -3.15 1.77 -21.14
N GLN A 168 -3.00 1.07 -20.02
CA GLN A 168 -3.91 0.00 -19.64
C GLN A 168 -4.94 0.48 -18.62
N SER A 169 -6.21 0.14 -18.84
CA SER A 169 -7.24 0.40 -17.83
C SER A 169 -6.93 -0.37 -16.54
N PRO A 170 -7.20 0.21 -15.35
CA PRO A 170 -6.90 -0.41 -14.06
C PRO A 170 -7.41 -1.85 -13.91
N GLY A 171 -8.53 -2.19 -14.55
CA GLY A 171 -9.08 -3.54 -14.54
C GLY A 171 -8.32 -4.57 -15.37
N VAL A 172 -7.57 -4.14 -16.40
CA VAL A 172 -6.73 -5.03 -17.22
C VAL A 172 -5.43 -5.34 -16.48
N ALA A 173 -4.80 -4.33 -15.89
CA ALA A 173 -3.59 -4.49 -15.09
C ALA A 173 -3.84 -5.45 -13.91
N LEU A 174 -4.98 -5.32 -13.22
CA LEU A 174 -5.36 -6.20 -12.12
C LEU A 174 -5.43 -7.69 -12.54
N LYS A 175 -6.00 -8.00 -13.69
CA LYS A 175 -6.14 -9.37 -14.19
C LYS A 175 -4.81 -10.05 -14.51
N ALA A 176 -3.79 -9.27 -14.83
CA ALA A 176 -2.45 -9.77 -15.14
C ALA A 176 -1.59 -10.03 -13.88
N LEU A 177 -2.07 -9.66 -12.69
CA LEU A 177 -1.32 -9.86 -11.44
C LEU A 177 -1.10 -11.34 -11.14
N GLN A 178 0.13 -11.65 -10.70
CA GLN A 178 0.47 -12.98 -10.19
C GLN A 178 -0.21 -13.21 -8.84
N LEU A 179 -0.62 -14.46 -8.57
CA LEU A 179 -1.32 -14.81 -7.33
C LEU A 179 -0.49 -14.60 -6.07
N ILE A 180 0.84 -14.64 -6.18
CA ILE A 180 1.75 -14.39 -5.06
C ILE A 180 1.62 -12.97 -4.50
N HIS A 181 1.22 -12.01 -5.33
CA HIS A 181 1.00 -10.62 -4.92
C HIS A 181 -0.38 -10.39 -4.29
N LEU A 182 -1.29 -11.32 -4.48
CA LEU A 182 -2.57 -11.30 -3.80
C LEU A 182 -2.36 -11.82 -2.38
N GLN A 183 -2.77 -11.09 -1.38
CA GLN A 183 -2.65 -11.47 0.04
C GLN A 183 -3.53 -12.70 0.38
N LEU A 184 -3.37 -13.76 -0.41
CA LEU A 184 -4.06 -15.03 -0.23
C LEU A 184 -3.29 -15.90 0.79
N PRO A 185 -3.98 -16.74 1.57
CA PRO A 185 -3.30 -17.70 2.45
C PRO A 185 -2.32 -18.57 1.66
N SER A 186 -1.09 -18.71 2.14
CA SER A 186 -0.02 -19.50 1.47
C SER A 186 -0.44 -20.90 1.02
N PRO A 187 -1.23 -21.67 1.81
CA PRO A 187 -1.71 -22.98 1.37
C PRO A 187 -2.62 -22.90 0.14
N SER A 188 -3.37 -21.81 -0.03
CA SER A 188 -4.24 -21.61 -1.19
C SER A 188 -3.44 -21.28 -2.44
N VAL A 189 -2.42 -20.44 -2.31
CA VAL A 189 -1.50 -20.09 -3.42
C VAL A 189 -0.81 -21.35 -3.93
N THR A 190 -0.19 -22.14 -3.05
CA THR A 190 0.50 -23.39 -3.42
C THR A 190 -0.44 -24.40 -4.11
N LYS A 191 -1.70 -24.50 -3.66
CA LYS A 191 -2.70 -25.38 -4.31
C LYS A 191 -3.06 -24.90 -5.73
N LEU A 192 -3.18 -23.57 -5.91
CA LEU A 192 -3.48 -22.97 -7.21
C LEU A 192 -2.31 -23.14 -8.18
N GLU A 193 -1.08 -22.92 -7.73
CA GLU A 193 0.15 -23.13 -8.51
C GLU A 193 0.27 -24.59 -9.00
N LYS A 194 0.00 -25.56 -8.12
CA LYS A 194 -0.04 -27.00 -8.51
C LYS A 194 -1.11 -27.32 -9.56
N MET A 195 -2.13 -26.47 -9.70
CA MET A 195 -3.16 -26.58 -10.74
C MET A 195 -2.79 -25.78 -12.02
N GLY A 196 -1.59 -25.17 -12.08
CA GLY A 196 -1.14 -24.36 -13.19
C GLY A 196 -1.75 -22.94 -13.22
N ILE A 197 -2.38 -22.50 -12.13
CA ILE A 197 -3.01 -21.18 -12.00
C ILE A 197 -2.01 -20.27 -11.32
N THR A 198 -1.49 -19.29 -12.04
CA THR A 198 -0.43 -18.38 -11.55
C THR A 198 -0.85 -16.91 -11.58
N ILE A 199 -1.87 -16.55 -12.36
CA ILE A 199 -2.36 -15.17 -12.51
C ILE A 199 -3.84 -15.07 -12.16
N LEU A 200 -4.26 -13.89 -11.74
CA LEU A 200 -5.64 -13.62 -11.34
C LEU A 200 -6.65 -13.87 -12.46
N LYS A 201 -6.30 -13.61 -13.73
CA LYS A 201 -7.17 -13.88 -14.88
C LYS A 201 -7.60 -15.34 -14.91
N GLN A 202 -6.66 -16.28 -14.80
CA GLN A 202 -6.97 -17.73 -14.82
C GLN A 202 -7.85 -18.14 -13.63
N LEU A 203 -7.62 -17.51 -12.47
CA LEU A 203 -8.42 -17.76 -11.28
C LEU A 203 -9.89 -17.33 -11.45
N ILE A 204 -10.12 -16.18 -12.08
CA ILE A 204 -11.47 -15.63 -12.31
C ILE A 204 -12.25 -16.46 -13.33
N GLU A 205 -11.59 -17.13 -14.25
CA GLU A 205 -12.22 -18.00 -15.26
C GLU A 205 -12.76 -19.31 -14.66
N LEU A 206 -12.34 -19.66 -13.44
CA LEU A 206 -12.85 -20.86 -12.76
C LEU A 206 -14.27 -20.67 -12.21
N PRO A 207 -15.12 -21.71 -12.24
CA PRO A 207 -16.45 -21.66 -11.67
C PRO A 207 -16.42 -21.37 -10.16
N ARG A 208 -17.19 -20.37 -9.72
CA ARG A 208 -17.22 -19.92 -8.32
C ARG A 208 -17.56 -21.02 -7.33
N HIS A 209 -18.49 -21.94 -7.69
CA HIS A 209 -18.86 -23.07 -6.83
C HIS A 209 -17.69 -24.01 -6.56
N THR A 210 -16.82 -24.22 -7.56
CA THR A 210 -15.62 -25.05 -7.42
C THR A 210 -14.60 -24.39 -6.51
N LEU A 211 -14.39 -23.07 -6.65
CA LEU A 211 -13.52 -22.29 -5.76
C LEU A 211 -14.04 -22.29 -4.33
N LYS A 212 -15.35 -22.08 -4.12
CA LYS A 212 -15.97 -22.12 -2.80
C LYS A 212 -15.79 -23.48 -2.11
N LYS A 213 -16.00 -24.58 -2.83
CA LYS A 213 -15.83 -25.94 -2.32
C LYS A 213 -14.38 -26.26 -1.92
N ARG A 214 -13.40 -25.73 -2.65
CA ARG A 214 -11.96 -26.03 -2.44
C ARG A 214 -11.27 -25.10 -1.46
N PHE A 215 -11.63 -23.82 -1.43
CA PHE A 215 -10.93 -22.75 -0.70
C PHE A 215 -11.78 -22.09 0.38
N GLY A 216 -13.08 -22.38 0.42
CA GLY A 216 -14.01 -21.85 1.42
C GLY A 216 -14.63 -20.50 1.05
N GLU A 217 -15.54 -20.05 1.91
CA GLU A 217 -16.32 -18.81 1.72
C GLU A 217 -15.45 -17.55 1.83
N THR A 218 -14.53 -17.52 2.79
CA THR A 218 -13.63 -16.38 3.02
C THR A 218 -12.78 -16.05 1.80
N PHE A 219 -12.36 -17.09 1.04
CA PHE A 219 -11.63 -16.93 -0.21
C PHE A 219 -12.51 -16.27 -1.29
N ILE A 220 -13.76 -16.69 -1.39
CA ILE A 220 -14.71 -16.10 -2.35
C ILE A 220 -14.98 -14.64 -1.99
N HIS A 221 -15.24 -14.31 -0.72
CA HIS A 221 -15.43 -12.94 -0.27
C HIS A 221 -14.21 -12.06 -0.53
N TYR A 222 -13.00 -12.61 -0.38
CA TYR A 222 -11.79 -11.89 -0.75
C TYR A 222 -11.78 -11.54 -2.25
N LEU A 223 -12.08 -12.50 -3.14
CA LEU A 223 -12.14 -12.28 -4.57
C LEU A 223 -13.24 -11.28 -4.95
N GLU A 224 -14.39 -11.33 -4.32
CA GLU A 224 -15.50 -10.40 -4.54
C GLU A 224 -15.11 -8.97 -4.15
N ARG A 225 -14.41 -8.81 -3.03
CA ARG A 225 -13.85 -7.52 -2.62
C ARG A 225 -12.80 -7.01 -3.58
N LEU A 226 -11.93 -7.89 -4.07
CA LEU A 226 -10.88 -7.56 -5.03
C LEU A 226 -11.46 -7.10 -6.38
N LEU A 227 -12.50 -7.80 -6.85
CA LEU A 227 -13.12 -7.56 -8.16
C LEU A 227 -14.25 -6.54 -8.15
N GLY A 228 -14.70 -6.08 -6.98
CA GLY A 228 -15.78 -5.10 -6.84
C GLY A 228 -17.18 -5.69 -6.99
N ALA A 229 -17.36 -6.99 -6.82
CA ALA A 229 -18.67 -7.64 -6.84
C ALA A 229 -19.53 -7.34 -5.59
N VAL A 230 -18.92 -6.76 -4.54
CA VAL A 230 -19.60 -6.30 -3.32
C VAL A 230 -19.57 -4.78 -3.27
N SER A 231 -20.74 -4.14 -3.08
CA SER A 231 -20.84 -2.69 -2.84
C SER A 231 -20.13 -2.33 -1.54
N TYR A 232 -19.09 -1.51 -1.63
CA TYR A 232 -18.44 -0.90 -0.46
C TYR A 232 -19.31 0.24 0.05
N THR A 233 -20.18 -0.03 1.02
CA THR A 233 -21.07 0.99 1.58
C THR A 233 -20.51 1.72 2.80
N HIS A 234 -19.47 1.20 3.46
CA HIS A 234 -18.91 1.83 4.67
C HIS A 234 -17.40 1.61 4.81
N LEU A 235 -16.61 2.52 4.25
CA LEU A 235 -15.27 2.85 4.71
C LEU A 235 -15.33 4.28 5.25
N THR A 236 -15.98 4.45 6.40
CA THR A 236 -15.91 5.69 7.17
C THR A 236 -14.85 5.54 8.24
N LEU A 237 -13.92 6.50 8.32
CA LEU A 237 -13.15 6.70 9.54
C LEU A 237 -14.14 6.96 10.68
N PRO A 238 -13.94 6.40 11.88
CA PRO A 238 -14.63 6.91 13.05
C PRO A 238 -14.19 8.37 13.23
N THR A 239 -15.05 9.30 12.81
CA THR A 239 -14.96 10.69 13.21
C THR A 239 -15.27 10.73 14.69
N THR A 240 -14.27 10.66 15.55
CA THR A 240 -14.41 11.14 16.92
C THR A 240 -14.44 12.66 16.86
N PRO A 241 -15.56 13.31 17.19
CA PRO A 241 -15.52 14.75 17.40
C PRO A 241 -14.69 15.00 18.66
N TYR A 242 -13.60 15.72 18.51
CA TYR A 242 -12.93 16.31 19.65
C TYR A 242 -13.83 17.47 20.16
N VAL A 243 -14.39 17.28 21.34
CA VAL A 243 -14.85 18.36 22.22
C VAL A 243 -13.64 18.92 22.96
#